data_d6a521757ea69a27ab9b30ab0f1c32aa
#
_entry.id   d6a521757ea69a27ab9b30ab0f1c32aa
#
_cell.length_a   1.000
_cell.length_b   1.000
_cell.length_c   1.000
_cell.angle_alpha   90.00
_cell.angle_beta   90.00
_cell.angle_gamma   90.00
#
_symmetry.space_group_name_H-M   'P 1'
#
loop_
_entity.id
_entity.type
_entity.pdbx_description
1 polymer ?
#
loop_
_entity_poly.entity_id
_entity_poly.type
_entity_poly.pdbx_seq_one_letter_code
_entity_poly.pdbx_strand_id
1 'polypeptide(L)'
;MKRIMIVDDEENIRFLYKEELEEDGFMVELAKNGQEALDKLSLFKPDLITLDIKMPGMDGIETLKRIRETERHLPIIMCSAYGEYKQDFTTWASDAYLVKCADLTELKTTIRKLLGLL
;
A
#
# COMPACT_ATOMS: atom_id res chain seq x y z
N MET A 1 8.38 0.10 16.44
CA MET A 1 7.70 0.99 15.47
C MET A 1 7.35 0.19 14.23
N LYS A 2 6.08 0.20 13.87
CA LYS A 2 5.64 -0.52 12.67
C LYS A 2 6.07 0.22 11.41
N ARG A 3 6.38 -0.54 10.37
CA ARG A 3 6.91 -0.02 9.11
C ARG A 3 5.88 -0.15 8.01
N ILE A 4 5.61 0.95 7.31
CA ILE A 4 4.63 0.99 6.23
C ILE A 4 5.30 1.49 4.96
N MET A 5 5.11 0.76 3.86
CA MET A 5 5.57 1.21 2.55
C MET A 5 4.38 1.76 1.76
N ILE A 6 4.54 2.94 1.22
CA ILE A 6 3.51 3.59 0.38
C ILE A 6 3.98 3.51 -1.06
N VAL A 7 3.22 2.82 -1.90
CA VAL A 7 3.54 2.68 -3.33
C VAL A 7 2.49 3.40 -4.15
N ASP A 8 2.86 4.53 -4.74
CA ASP A 8 1.96 5.37 -5.52
C ASP A 8 2.80 6.22 -6.47
N ASP A 9 2.34 6.41 -7.70
CA ASP A 9 3.07 7.22 -8.68
C ASP A 9 2.85 8.72 -8.50
N GLU A 10 1.87 9.12 -7.72
CA GLU A 10 1.58 10.53 -7.47
C GLU A 10 2.37 11.04 -6.27
N GLU A 11 3.24 12.00 -6.51
CA GLU A 11 4.10 12.57 -5.47
C GLU A 11 3.29 13.17 -4.33
N ASN A 12 2.21 13.88 -4.65
CA ASN A 12 1.36 14.51 -3.64
C ASN A 12 0.75 13.49 -2.68
N ILE A 13 0.32 12.35 -3.23
CA ILE A 13 -0.25 11.27 -2.42
C ILE A 13 0.82 10.66 -1.51
N ARG A 14 2.01 10.40 -2.06
CA ARG A 14 3.10 9.84 -1.24
C ARG A 14 3.42 10.73 -0.06
N PHE A 15 3.56 12.03 -0.28
CA PHE A 15 3.90 12.97 0.78
C PHE A 15 2.77 13.12 1.80
N LEU A 16 1.53 13.18 1.33
CA LEU A 16 0.39 13.29 2.24
C LEU A 16 0.30 12.07 3.16
N TYR A 17 0.39 10.88 2.58
CA TYR A 17 0.29 9.66 3.37
C TYR A 17 1.47 9.52 4.34
N LYS A 18 2.67 9.85 3.87
CA LYS A 18 3.85 9.80 4.73
C LYS A 18 3.70 10.72 5.94
N GLU A 19 3.31 11.97 5.71
CA GLU A 19 3.16 12.94 6.78
C GLU A 19 2.12 12.47 7.80
N GLU A 20 0.96 12.03 7.31
CA GLU A 20 -0.11 11.58 8.19
C GLU A 20 0.25 10.32 8.98
N LEU A 21 0.89 9.37 8.34
CA LEU A 21 1.23 8.12 9.02
C LEU A 21 2.40 8.27 9.97
N GLU A 22 3.36 9.14 9.65
CA GLU A 22 4.44 9.43 10.58
C GLU A 22 3.94 10.13 11.83
N GLU A 23 2.93 10.99 11.71
CA GLU A 23 2.28 11.59 12.87
C GLU A 23 1.66 10.54 13.78
N ASP A 24 1.17 9.45 13.20
CA ASP A 24 0.59 8.36 13.96
C ASP A 24 1.63 7.38 14.53
N GLY A 25 2.91 7.68 14.35
CA GLY A 25 3.99 6.88 14.94
C GLY A 25 4.52 5.77 14.07
N PHE A 26 4.19 5.74 12.78
CA PHE A 26 4.71 4.72 11.87
C PHE A 26 6.02 5.18 11.22
N MET A 27 6.87 4.22 10.86
CA MET A 27 8.02 4.47 10.02
C MET A 27 7.58 4.24 8.57
N VAL A 28 7.82 5.21 7.69
CA VAL A 28 7.28 5.18 6.33
C VAL A 28 8.38 5.21 5.28
N GLU A 29 8.31 4.31 4.31
CA GLU A 29 9.15 4.32 3.12
C GLU A 29 8.25 4.53 1.90
N LEU A 30 8.75 5.26 0.91
CA LEU A 30 7.99 5.59 -0.29
C LEU A 30 8.57 4.86 -1.50
N ALA A 31 7.69 4.44 -2.39
CA ALA A 31 8.06 3.90 -3.69
C ALA A 31 7.16 4.53 -4.75
N LYS A 32 7.74 4.99 -5.84
CA LYS A 32 6.98 5.68 -6.89
C LYS A 32 6.45 4.76 -7.97
N ASN A 33 6.84 3.49 -7.96
CA ASN A 33 6.35 2.49 -8.90
C ASN A 33 6.59 1.09 -8.33
N GLY A 34 6.09 0.09 -9.05
CA GLY A 34 6.18 -1.30 -8.59
C GLY A 34 7.60 -1.81 -8.50
N GLN A 35 8.46 -1.46 -9.45
CA GLN A 35 9.85 -1.92 -9.44
C GLN A 35 10.59 -1.36 -8.22
N GLU A 36 10.39 -0.09 -7.92
CA GLU A 36 11.01 0.53 -6.76
C GLU A 36 10.53 -0.13 -5.46
N ALA A 37 9.24 -0.48 -5.40
CA ALA A 37 8.70 -1.19 -4.25
C ALA A 37 9.40 -2.55 -4.06
N LEU A 38 9.57 -3.31 -5.14
CA LEU A 38 10.24 -4.59 -5.08
C LEU A 38 11.70 -4.46 -4.65
N ASP A 39 12.38 -3.44 -5.18
CA ASP A 39 13.78 -3.20 -4.84
C ASP A 39 13.97 -2.86 -3.35
N LYS A 40 13.02 -2.16 -2.77
CA LYS A 40 13.09 -1.74 -1.36
C LYS A 40 12.55 -2.77 -0.37
N LEU A 41 11.81 -3.75 -0.87
CA LEU A 41 11.08 -4.69 -0.02
C LEU A 41 11.97 -5.42 1.00
N SER A 42 13.08 -5.98 0.53
CA SER A 42 13.96 -6.78 1.39
C SER A 42 14.76 -5.93 2.37
N LEU A 43 15.03 -4.68 2.04
CA LEU A 43 15.81 -3.79 2.91
C LEU A 43 14.93 -3.11 3.94
N PHE A 44 13.80 -2.60 3.53
CA PHE A 44 12.91 -1.90 4.46
C PHE A 44 12.13 -2.86 5.35
N LYS A 45 11.75 -4.01 4.84
CA LYS A 45 10.97 -5.03 5.55
C LYS A 45 9.69 -4.44 6.15
N PRO A 46 8.76 -3.99 5.29
CA PRO A 46 7.54 -3.38 5.80
C PRO A 46 6.66 -4.37 6.55
N ASP A 47 5.90 -3.86 7.50
CA ASP A 47 4.86 -4.62 8.19
C ASP A 47 3.55 -4.55 7.44
N LEU A 48 3.41 -3.59 6.52
CA LEU A 48 2.22 -3.39 5.72
C LEU A 48 2.58 -2.53 4.52
N ILE A 49 1.91 -2.77 3.38
CA ILE A 49 2.09 -1.97 2.16
C ILE A 49 0.74 -1.40 1.74
N THR A 50 0.72 -0.11 1.36
CA THR A 50 -0.39 0.47 0.60
C THR A 50 0.06 0.55 -0.85
N LEU A 51 -0.77 0.11 -1.78
CA LEU A 51 -0.38 -0.10 -3.16
C LEU A 51 -1.42 0.46 -4.12
N ASP A 52 -1.01 1.43 -4.93
CA ASP A 52 -1.85 2.00 -5.97
C ASP A 52 -2.00 1.00 -7.13
N ILE A 53 -3.16 0.94 -7.74
CA ILE A 53 -3.40 0.03 -8.86
C ILE A 53 -2.87 0.60 -10.17
N LYS A 54 -3.25 1.83 -10.50
CA LYS A 54 -2.85 2.44 -11.77
C LYS A 54 -1.53 3.17 -11.67
N MET A 55 -0.48 2.54 -12.18
CA MET A 55 0.86 3.13 -12.23
C MET A 55 1.47 2.86 -13.60
N PRO A 56 2.33 3.76 -14.11
CA PRO A 56 3.06 3.51 -15.35
C PRO A 56 3.98 2.29 -15.21
N GLY A 57 4.12 1.54 -16.29
CA GLY A 57 4.95 0.35 -16.28
C GLY A 57 4.28 -0.80 -15.57
N MET A 58 4.89 -1.31 -14.52
CA MET A 58 4.30 -2.38 -13.71
C MET A 58 3.18 -1.80 -12.85
N ASP A 59 1.92 -2.17 -13.13
CA ASP A 59 0.79 -1.67 -12.33
C ASP A 59 0.71 -2.36 -10.97
N GLY A 60 -0.25 -1.89 -10.15
CA GLY A 60 -0.38 -2.39 -8.78
C GLY A 60 -0.76 -3.86 -8.72
N ILE A 61 -1.54 -4.37 -9.67
CA ILE A 61 -1.95 -5.78 -9.68
C ILE A 61 -0.74 -6.67 -9.95
N GLU A 62 0.08 -6.31 -10.93
CA GLU A 62 1.32 -7.03 -11.22
C GLU A 62 2.29 -6.95 -10.05
N THR A 63 2.40 -5.77 -9.44
CA THR A 63 3.25 -5.58 -8.27
C THR A 63 2.79 -6.47 -7.12
N LEU A 64 1.48 -6.54 -6.88
CA LEU A 64 0.91 -7.39 -5.84
C LEU A 64 1.29 -8.86 -6.07
N LYS A 65 1.15 -9.34 -7.29
CA LYS A 65 1.50 -10.72 -7.63
C LYS A 65 2.97 -11.00 -7.33
N ARG A 66 3.85 -10.10 -7.69
CA ARG A 66 5.29 -10.26 -7.46
C ARG A 66 5.64 -10.24 -5.98
N ILE A 67 5.02 -9.35 -5.22
CA ILE A 67 5.23 -9.30 -3.77
C ILE A 67 4.79 -10.63 -3.15
N ARG A 68 3.66 -11.16 -3.57
CA ARG A 68 3.12 -12.41 -3.03
C ARG A 68 3.98 -13.63 -3.32
N GLU A 69 4.86 -13.57 -4.30
CA GLU A 69 5.78 -14.66 -4.57
C GLU A 69 6.74 -14.92 -3.39
N THR A 70 7.11 -13.86 -2.67
CA THR A 70 8.04 -13.95 -1.54
C THR A 70 7.40 -13.61 -0.20
N GLU A 71 6.34 -12.81 -0.19
CA GLU A 71 5.69 -12.34 1.03
C GLU A 71 4.21 -12.73 1.04
N ARG A 72 3.94 -13.97 1.42
CA ARG A 72 2.58 -14.53 1.34
C ARG A 72 1.59 -13.92 2.31
N HIS A 73 2.05 -13.48 3.48
CA HIS A 73 1.18 -13.01 4.56
C HIS A 73 1.35 -11.54 4.89
N LEU A 74 2.17 -10.82 4.14
CA LEU A 74 2.36 -9.40 4.37
C LEU A 74 1.05 -8.66 4.10
N PRO A 75 0.52 -7.89 5.07
CA PRO A 75 -0.70 -7.13 4.84
C PRO A 75 -0.52 -6.12 3.71
N ILE A 76 -1.41 -6.15 2.74
CA ILE A 76 -1.39 -5.25 1.59
C ILE A 76 -2.77 -4.65 1.38
N ILE A 77 -2.82 -3.31 1.36
CA ILE A 77 -4.04 -2.56 1.08
C ILE A 77 -3.92 -2.01 -0.34
N MET A 78 -4.85 -2.40 -1.22
CA MET A 78 -4.93 -1.83 -2.55
C MET A 78 -5.70 -0.53 -2.48
N CYS A 79 -5.15 0.52 -3.08
CA CYS A 79 -5.79 1.84 -3.12
C CYS A 79 -5.96 2.25 -4.58
N SER A 80 -7.13 2.75 -4.94
CA SER A 80 -7.40 3.20 -6.29
C SER A 80 -8.27 4.44 -6.27
N ALA A 81 -8.08 5.32 -7.26
CA ALA A 81 -8.97 6.46 -7.47
C ALA A 81 -10.36 6.01 -7.94
N TYR A 82 -10.48 4.78 -8.40
CA TYR A 82 -11.71 4.25 -8.98
C TYR A 82 -12.15 2.97 -8.26
N GLY A 83 -13.45 2.79 -8.09
CA GLY A 83 -13.99 1.58 -7.47
C GLY A 83 -14.10 0.39 -8.40
N GLU A 84 -13.76 0.55 -9.68
CA GLU A 84 -13.97 -0.48 -10.71
C GLU A 84 -13.16 -1.76 -10.52
N TYR A 85 -12.05 -1.69 -9.79
CA TYR A 85 -11.22 -2.85 -9.53
C TYR A 85 -11.66 -3.69 -8.34
N LYS A 86 -12.69 -3.24 -7.64
CA LYS A 86 -13.15 -3.89 -6.42
C LYS A 86 -13.61 -5.34 -6.65
N GLN A 87 -14.13 -5.60 -7.85
CA GLN A 87 -14.60 -6.92 -8.24
C GLN A 87 -13.55 -7.73 -9.00
N ASP A 88 -12.38 -7.16 -9.25
CA ASP A 88 -11.31 -7.86 -9.95
C ASP A 88 -10.77 -8.96 -9.04
N PHE A 89 -10.85 -10.18 -9.52
CA PHE A 89 -10.49 -11.31 -8.72
C PHE A 89 -8.99 -11.38 -8.39
N THR A 90 -8.13 -10.68 -9.14
CA THR A 90 -6.70 -10.61 -8.83
C THR A 90 -6.43 -9.82 -7.56
N THR A 91 -7.35 -8.95 -7.14
CA THR A 91 -7.20 -8.22 -5.89
C THR A 91 -7.45 -9.08 -4.66
N TRP A 92 -7.87 -10.33 -4.84
CA TRP A 92 -8.03 -11.28 -3.73
C TRP A 92 -6.74 -11.50 -2.97
N ALA A 93 -5.59 -11.29 -3.61
CA ALA A 93 -4.31 -11.42 -2.95
C ALA A 93 -4.02 -10.26 -2.00
N SER A 94 -4.81 -9.20 -2.02
CA SER A 94 -4.70 -8.09 -1.07
C SER A 94 -5.58 -8.37 0.14
N ASP A 95 -5.26 -7.70 1.24
CA ASP A 95 -6.02 -7.84 2.49
C ASP A 95 -7.16 -6.84 2.59
N ALA A 96 -7.11 -5.76 1.82
CA ALA A 96 -8.17 -4.77 1.78
C ALA A 96 -8.08 -3.98 0.48
N TYR A 97 -9.20 -3.38 0.10
CA TYR A 97 -9.30 -2.52 -1.07
C TYR A 97 -10.01 -1.24 -0.66
N LEU A 98 -9.37 -0.10 -0.89
CA LEU A 98 -9.94 1.20 -0.54
C LEU A 98 -9.94 2.11 -1.76
N VAL A 99 -10.94 2.99 -1.85
CA VAL A 99 -10.97 4.05 -2.85
C VAL A 99 -10.22 5.25 -2.27
N LYS A 100 -9.31 5.83 -3.03
CA LYS A 100 -8.53 6.99 -2.59
C LYS A 100 -9.43 8.19 -2.33
N CYS A 101 -9.18 8.89 -1.24
CA CYS A 101 -9.83 10.16 -0.94
C CYS A 101 -8.93 11.00 -0.04
N ALA A 102 -9.30 12.27 0.13
CA ALA A 102 -8.50 13.19 0.96
C ALA A 102 -8.59 12.86 2.45
N ASP A 103 -9.68 12.22 2.86
CA ASP A 103 -9.88 11.80 4.25
C ASP A 103 -9.23 10.43 4.45
N LEU A 104 -8.21 10.38 5.27
CA LEU A 104 -7.44 9.15 5.52
C LEU A 104 -7.97 8.34 6.69
N THR A 105 -9.12 8.69 7.25
CA THR A 105 -9.68 7.98 8.41
C THR A 105 -9.86 6.49 8.14
N GLU A 106 -10.46 6.14 7.01
CA GLU A 106 -10.69 4.75 6.65
C GLU A 106 -9.37 4.01 6.44
N LEU A 107 -8.41 4.65 5.77
CA LEU A 107 -7.09 4.06 5.57
C LEU A 107 -6.40 3.79 6.90
N LYS A 108 -6.38 4.77 7.79
CA LYS A 108 -5.73 4.63 9.10
C LYS A 108 -6.39 3.54 9.94
N THR A 109 -7.71 3.47 9.92
CA THR A 109 -8.44 2.43 10.64
C THR A 109 -8.10 1.05 10.09
N THR A 110 -8.07 0.90 8.78
CA THR A 110 -7.74 -0.37 8.13
C THR A 110 -6.32 -0.80 8.45
N ILE A 111 -5.37 0.14 8.41
CA ILE A 111 -3.98 -0.13 8.76
C ILE A 111 -3.89 -0.67 10.20
N ARG A 112 -4.50 0.01 11.15
CA ARG A 112 -4.45 -0.42 12.55
C ARG A 112 -5.09 -1.78 12.74
N LYS A 113 -6.20 -2.03 12.07
CA LYS A 113 -6.88 -3.32 12.14
C LYS A 113 -5.99 -4.44 11.62
N LEU A 114 -5.37 -4.26 10.46
CA LEU A 114 -4.52 -5.28 9.86
C LEU A 114 -3.23 -5.51 10.65
N LEU A 115 -2.74 -4.50 11.35
CA LEU A 115 -1.55 -4.62 12.19
C LEU A 115 -1.86 -5.07 13.61
N GLY A 116 -3.12 -5.31 13.93
CA GLY A 116 -3.51 -5.76 15.26
C GLY A 116 -3.43 -4.68 16.33
N LEU A 117 -3.60 -3.42 15.93
CA LEU A 117 -3.51 -2.27 16.84
C LEU A 117 -4.85 -1.72 17.31
N LEU A 118 -5.95 -2.36 16.90
CA LEU A 118 -7.29 -1.98 17.36
C LEU A 118 -7.77 -2.90 18.45
#